data_f7b66bb3a1da006bc593647acc44335d
#
_entry.id   f7b66bb3a1da006bc593647acc44335d
#
_cell.length_a   1.000
_cell.length_b   1.000
_cell.length_c   1.000
_cell.angle_alpha   90.00
_cell.angle_beta   90.00
_cell.angle_gamma   90.00
#
_symmetry.space_group_name_H-M   'P 1'
#
loop_
_entity.id
_entity.type
_entity.pdbx_description
1 polymer ?
#
loop_
_entity_poly.entity_id
_entity_poly.type
_entity_poly.pdbx_seq_one_letter_code
_entity_poly.pdbx_strand_id
1 'polypeptide(L)'
;MTKIFVFEYLTGGGIDPAHAGAGSLADLSALIVEGRVMRDALVSDLRELDGVDVSFASSRFETVASSLVHCRAAQGETMTAFVARVAREHDYAWIIAPECDGLLLHLYDAVGAARWLGCSKESIRVASSKSATAACLTAHGIATTPAVEPGQLTGQPDGRWVVKPDDGAGGLDTFVFDNFADACAEYDARAAAARNPVLQAWVDGEPLSLSLICHGECVELVSINRQQISLSEGDAAGQQPHIVEFDGVTVNQIDLGGDQGCMLGALAQRVTQALPGLRGFVGIDVVWHPSRGPVVIEINPRLTVAYAGLSEALGGNLAHLLLAAHGVRIVGPGAAGRNCGAQSACGAQP
;
A
#
# COMPACT_ATOMS: atom_id res chain seq x y z
N MET A 1 -25.52 6.87 -14.94
CA MET A 1 -24.04 6.79 -14.94
C MET A 1 -23.60 6.90 -13.50
N THR A 2 -22.72 6.00 -13.07
CA THR A 2 -22.15 6.00 -11.72
C THR A 2 -20.99 7.01 -11.67
N LYS A 3 -21.09 7.99 -10.80
CA LYS A 3 -20.08 9.04 -10.65
C LYS A 3 -19.03 8.61 -9.63
N ILE A 4 -17.76 8.57 -10.04
CA ILE A 4 -16.64 8.20 -9.19
C ILE A 4 -15.62 9.33 -9.12
N PHE A 5 -15.28 9.73 -7.90
CA PHE A 5 -14.22 10.68 -7.62
C PHE A 5 -12.94 9.94 -7.25
N VAL A 6 -11.85 10.24 -7.92
CA VAL A 6 -10.52 9.71 -7.60
C VAL A 6 -9.67 10.81 -6.97
N PHE A 7 -9.17 10.57 -5.77
CA PHE A 7 -8.23 11.46 -5.09
C PHE A 7 -6.92 10.70 -4.84
N GLU A 8 -5.83 11.22 -5.39
CA GLU A 8 -4.48 10.84 -5.01
C GLU A 8 -3.83 12.02 -4.26
N TYR A 9 -3.21 11.72 -3.13
CA TYR A 9 -2.80 12.73 -2.15
C TYR A 9 -1.84 13.78 -2.71
N LEU A 10 -0.75 13.34 -3.36
CA LEU A 10 0.30 14.24 -3.83
C LEU A 10 -0.16 15.08 -5.03
N THR A 11 -0.79 14.44 -6.00
CA THR A 11 -1.27 15.10 -7.22
C THR A 11 -2.57 15.87 -7.01
N GLY A 12 -3.36 15.49 -6.00
CA GLY A 12 -4.59 16.16 -5.60
C GLY A 12 -4.42 17.44 -4.77
N GLY A 13 -3.18 17.81 -4.45
CA GLY A 13 -2.87 19.02 -3.70
C GLY A 13 -2.72 18.82 -2.18
N GLY A 14 -2.44 17.59 -1.73
CA GLY A 14 -2.15 17.29 -0.33
C GLY A 14 -0.85 17.92 0.19
N ILE A 15 0.08 18.21 -0.71
CA ILE A 15 1.33 18.94 -0.38
C ILE A 15 1.38 20.22 -1.21
N ASP A 16 1.72 21.32 -0.55
CA ASP A 16 2.08 22.57 -1.23
C ASP A 16 3.61 22.59 -1.40
N PRO A 17 4.14 22.48 -2.63
CA PRO A 17 5.57 22.52 -2.89
C PRO A 17 6.26 23.80 -2.37
N ALA A 18 5.50 24.87 -2.19
CA ALA A 18 6.04 26.13 -1.63
C ALA A 18 6.43 26.02 -0.15
N HIS A 19 5.93 25.00 0.55
CA HIS A 19 6.23 24.71 1.96
C HIS A 19 7.19 23.52 2.14
N ALA A 20 7.54 22.82 1.05
CA ALA A 20 8.55 21.75 1.09
C ALA A 20 9.94 22.34 1.24
N GLY A 21 10.71 21.89 2.25
CA GLY A 21 12.10 22.29 2.43
C GLY A 21 12.99 21.88 1.25
N ALA A 22 14.07 22.63 1.01
CA ALA A 22 14.94 22.42 -0.18
C ALA A 22 15.61 21.04 -0.25
N GLY A 23 15.72 20.29 0.87
CA GLY A 23 16.31 18.94 0.87
C GLY A 23 15.34 17.82 0.51
N SER A 24 14.02 18.08 0.55
CA SER A 24 12.99 17.07 0.29
C SER A 24 12.39 17.14 -1.13
N LEU A 25 12.84 18.08 -1.97
CA LEU A 25 12.22 18.32 -3.29
C LEU A 25 12.50 17.20 -4.30
N ALA A 26 13.65 16.53 -4.23
CA ALA A 26 13.98 15.43 -5.14
C ALA A 26 13.14 14.18 -4.78
N ASP A 27 13.10 13.83 -3.49
CA ASP A 27 12.31 12.71 -3.00
C ASP A 27 10.80 12.93 -3.23
N LEU A 28 10.34 14.16 -2.99
CA LEU A 28 8.97 14.55 -3.26
C LEU A 28 8.61 14.46 -4.76
N SER A 29 9.55 14.77 -5.64
CA SER A 29 9.35 14.69 -7.09
C SER A 29 9.14 13.26 -7.56
N ALA A 30 9.91 12.30 -7.03
CA ALA A 30 9.74 10.87 -7.33
C ALA A 30 8.37 10.36 -6.84
N LEU A 31 8.00 10.70 -5.60
CA LEU A 31 6.70 10.32 -5.03
C LEU A 31 5.51 10.92 -5.79
N ILE A 32 5.62 12.16 -6.28
CA ILE A 32 4.57 12.78 -7.13
C ILE A 32 4.43 12.02 -8.45
N VAL A 33 5.54 11.54 -9.04
CA VAL A 33 5.50 10.73 -10.26
C VAL A 33 4.79 9.41 -9.99
N GLU A 34 5.11 8.72 -8.90
CA GLU A 34 4.44 7.47 -8.50
C GLU A 34 2.93 7.68 -8.24
N GLY A 35 2.58 8.72 -7.48
CA GLY A 35 1.19 9.07 -7.22
C GLY A 35 0.41 9.35 -8.51
N ARG A 36 1.04 10.06 -9.45
CA ARG A 36 0.45 10.32 -10.77
C ARG A 36 0.23 9.05 -11.56
N VAL A 37 1.22 8.15 -11.59
CA VAL A 37 1.13 6.86 -12.29
C VAL A 37 -0.02 6.01 -11.74
N MET A 38 -0.16 5.93 -10.41
CA MET A 38 -1.29 5.22 -9.78
C MET A 38 -2.64 5.84 -10.14
N ARG A 39 -2.77 7.16 -10.01
CA ARG A 39 -4.01 7.89 -10.32
C ARG A 39 -4.41 7.71 -11.78
N ASP A 40 -3.47 7.94 -12.69
CA ASP A 40 -3.74 7.95 -14.12
C ASP A 40 -4.10 6.55 -14.63
N ALA A 41 -3.46 5.49 -14.11
CA ALA A 41 -3.82 4.10 -14.40
C ALA A 41 -5.26 3.81 -13.96
N LEU A 42 -5.63 4.14 -12.71
CA LEU A 42 -6.99 3.92 -12.21
C LEU A 42 -8.03 4.75 -13.00
N VAL A 43 -7.74 6.02 -13.28
CA VAL A 43 -8.63 6.89 -14.07
C VAL A 43 -8.80 6.35 -15.49
N SER A 44 -7.73 5.86 -16.11
CA SER A 44 -7.79 5.23 -17.44
C SER A 44 -8.71 4.01 -17.43
N ASP A 45 -8.48 3.07 -16.51
CA ASP A 45 -9.29 1.87 -16.36
C ASP A 45 -10.78 2.19 -16.12
N LEU A 46 -11.07 3.17 -15.23
CA LEU A 46 -12.45 3.58 -14.94
C LEU A 46 -13.13 4.21 -16.16
N ARG A 47 -12.41 4.97 -16.99
CA ARG A 47 -12.96 5.61 -18.20
C ARG A 47 -13.31 4.63 -19.31
N GLU A 48 -12.71 3.44 -19.31
CA GLU A 48 -13.03 2.37 -20.26
C GLU A 48 -14.33 1.65 -19.91
N LEU A 49 -14.90 1.89 -18.72
CA LEU A 49 -16.10 1.20 -18.27
C LEU A 49 -17.36 1.96 -18.70
N ASP A 50 -18.25 1.27 -19.40
CA ASP A 50 -19.54 1.82 -19.77
C ASP A 50 -20.36 2.16 -18.51
N GLY A 51 -20.99 3.32 -18.51
CA GLY A 51 -21.85 3.76 -17.41
C GLY A 51 -21.10 4.36 -16.21
N VAL A 52 -19.78 4.55 -16.30
CA VAL A 52 -18.97 5.26 -15.31
C VAL A 52 -18.66 6.68 -15.80
N ASP A 53 -18.79 7.63 -14.90
CA ASP A 53 -18.37 9.02 -15.06
C ASP A 53 -17.30 9.31 -14.00
N VAL A 54 -16.05 9.49 -14.41
CA VAL A 54 -14.92 9.66 -13.51
C VAL A 54 -14.37 11.08 -13.54
N SER A 55 -14.18 11.64 -12.36
CA SER A 55 -13.41 12.86 -12.16
C SER A 55 -12.29 12.60 -11.14
N PHE A 56 -11.22 13.38 -11.20
CA PHE A 56 -10.11 13.24 -10.27
C PHE A 56 -9.64 14.57 -9.71
N ALA A 57 -8.98 14.51 -8.56
CA ALA A 57 -8.35 15.69 -7.97
C ALA A 57 -7.05 16.05 -8.70
N SER A 58 -6.83 17.33 -8.93
CA SER A 58 -5.55 17.85 -9.44
C SER A 58 -5.09 19.05 -8.62
N SER A 59 -3.79 19.16 -8.40
CA SER A 59 -3.21 20.31 -7.73
C SER A 59 -3.26 21.56 -8.63
N ARG A 60 -3.10 22.73 -8.03
CA ARG A 60 -2.99 24.01 -8.76
C ARG A 60 -1.76 24.10 -9.65
N PHE A 61 -0.75 23.25 -9.42
CA PHE A 61 0.50 23.22 -10.15
C PHE A 61 0.49 22.23 -11.31
N GLU A 62 -0.57 21.41 -11.41
CA GLU A 62 -0.68 20.41 -12.46
C GLU A 62 -1.40 20.96 -13.70
N THR A 63 -0.82 20.71 -14.87
CA THR A 63 -1.47 20.94 -16.16
C THR A 63 -2.21 19.66 -16.56
N VAL A 64 -3.53 19.74 -16.60
CA VAL A 64 -4.41 18.62 -16.97
C VAL A 64 -4.92 18.82 -18.39
N ALA A 65 -4.97 17.75 -19.19
CA ALA A 65 -5.51 17.79 -20.54
C ALA A 65 -7.01 18.16 -20.51
N SER A 66 -7.44 19.01 -21.45
CA SER A 66 -8.81 19.54 -21.52
C SER A 66 -9.89 18.46 -21.74
N SER A 67 -9.49 17.26 -22.18
CA SER A 67 -10.38 16.10 -22.35
C SER A 67 -10.68 15.34 -21.06
N LEU A 68 -10.04 15.72 -19.95
CA LEU A 68 -10.18 15.07 -18.65
C LEU A 68 -10.97 15.93 -17.68
N VAL A 69 -11.90 15.31 -16.95
CA VAL A 69 -12.66 15.99 -15.91
C VAL A 69 -11.90 15.95 -14.60
N HIS A 70 -11.58 17.12 -14.06
CA HIS A 70 -10.83 17.23 -12.82
C HIS A 70 -11.38 18.29 -11.88
N CYS A 71 -11.13 18.12 -10.59
CA CYS A 71 -11.54 19.01 -9.52
C CYS A 71 -10.32 19.61 -8.82
N ARG A 72 -10.43 20.86 -8.36
CA ARG A 72 -9.38 21.54 -7.58
C ARG A 72 -9.94 22.09 -6.28
N ALA A 73 -9.10 22.12 -5.27
CA ALA A 73 -9.42 22.83 -4.04
C ALA A 73 -9.60 24.33 -4.31
N ALA A 74 -10.57 24.94 -3.66
CA ALA A 74 -10.73 26.40 -3.67
C ALA A 74 -9.57 27.06 -2.87
N GLN A 75 -9.39 28.35 -3.09
CA GLN A 75 -8.37 29.10 -2.34
C GLN A 75 -8.67 29.07 -0.84
N GLY A 76 -7.72 28.60 -0.03
CA GLY A 76 -7.86 28.48 1.42
C GLY A 76 -8.70 27.27 1.88
N GLU A 77 -9.19 26.45 0.98
CA GLU A 77 -9.89 25.20 1.32
C GLU A 77 -8.88 24.16 1.77
N THR A 78 -9.10 23.57 2.96
CA THR A 78 -8.25 22.46 3.43
C THR A 78 -8.50 21.23 2.55
N MET A 79 -7.48 20.36 2.44
CA MET A 79 -7.57 19.10 1.68
C MET A 79 -8.77 18.25 2.13
N THR A 80 -8.95 18.07 3.44
CA THR A 80 -10.06 17.29 3.99
C THR A 80 -11.43 17.88 3.63
N ALA A 81 -11.57 19.22 3.70
CA ALA A 81 -12.80 19.90 3.29
C ALA A 81 -13.07 19.77 1.79
N PHE A 82 -12.02 19.89 0.97
CA PHE A 82 -12.10 19.68 -0.48
C PHE A 82 -12.56 18.26 -0.81
N VAL A 83 -11.91 17.24 -0.26
CA VAL A 83 -12.27 15.83 -0.50
C VAL A 83 -13.71 15.57 -0.04
N ALA A 84 -14.10 16.04 1.14
CA ALA A 84 -15.46 15.89 1.65
C ALA A 84 -16.50 16.57 0.77
N ARG A 85 -16.20 17.74 0.23
CA ARG A 85 -17.10 18.47 -0.67
C ARG A 85 -17.29 17.72 -1.98
N VAL A 86 -16.21 17.35 -2.64
CA VAL A 86 -16.27 16.69 -3.95
C VAL A 86 -16.88 15.29 -3.83
N ALA A 87 -16.54 14.54 -2.78
CA ALA A 87 -17.14 13.23 -2.55
C ALA A 87 -18.68 13.28 -2.42
N ARG A 88 -19.25 14.37 -1.86
CA ARG A 88 -20.71 14.52 -1.78
C ARG A 88 -21.41 14.73 -3.14
N GLU A 89 -20.67 15.16 -4.15
CA GLU A 89 -21.16 15.37 -5.52
C GLU A 89 -21.09 14.09 -6.38
N HIS A 90 -20.50 13.00 -5.80
CA HIS A 90 -20.28 11.72 -6.46
C HIS A 90 -20.97 10.58 -5.70
N ASP A 91 -21.25 9.49 -6.41
CA ASP A 91 -21.80 8.27 -5.80
C ASP A 91 -20.74 7.59 -4.94
N TYR A 92 -19.49 7.57 -5.43
CA TYR A 92 -18.35 6.94 -4.75
C TYR A 92 -17.08 7.79 -4.84
N ALA A 93 -16.17 7.55 -3.91
CA ALA A 93 -14.84 8.16 -3.90
C ALA A 93 -13.75 7.10 -3.67
N TRP A 94 -12.74 7.14 -4.51
CA TRP A 94 -11.56 6.30 -4.43
C TRP A 94 -10.37 7.13 -3.98
N ILE A 95 -9.82 6.79 -2.82
CA ILE A 95 -8.76 7.58 -2.19
C ILE A 95 -7.45 6.79 -2.23
N ILE A 96 -6.41 7.41 -2.78
CA ILE A 96 -5.03 6.94 -2.79
C ILE A 96 -4.23 7.93 -1.94
N ALA A 97 -3.91 7.55 -0.73
CA ALA A 97 -3.18 8.37 0.22
C ALA A 97 -2.31 7.51 1.13
N PRO A 98 -1.17 8.04 1.61
CA PRO A 98 -0.32 7.30 2.55
C PRO A 98 -1.02 7.15 3.91
N GLU A 99 -0.51 6.22 4.70
CA GLU A 99 -0.99 5.90 6.04
C GLU A 99 -0.49 6.88 7.11
N CYS A 100 0.52 7.69 6.79
CA CYS A 100 1.23 8.56 7.71
C CYS A 100 0.30 9.53 8.44
N ASP A 101 0.55 9.76 9.73
CA ASP A 101 -0.18 10.71 10.59
C ASP A 101 -1.70 10.48 10.60
N GLY A 102 -2.14 9.24 10.36
CA GLY A 102 -3.55 8.89 10.28
C GLY A 102 -4.29 9.50 9.09
N LEU A 103 -3.58 9.99 8.07
CA LEU A 103 -4.15 10.70 6.92
C LEU A 103 -5.22 9.89 6.20
N LEU A 104 -4.95 8.60 5.90
CA LEU A 104 -5.92 7.75 5.21
C LEU A 104 -7.21 7.57 6.02
N LEU A 105 -7.12 7.49 7.36
CA LEU A 105 -8.27 7.43 8.27
C LEU A 105 -9.06 8.75 8.29
N HIS A 106 -8.36 9.88 8.30
CA HIS A 106 -9.01 11.20 8.24
C HIS A 106 -9.78 11.38 6.93
N LEU A 107 -9.22 10.90 5.82
CA LEU A 107 -9.87 10.93 4.52
C LEU A 107 -11.06 9.96 4.45
N TYR A 108 -10.95 8.77 5.07
CA TYR A 108 -12.09 7.86 5.23
C TYR A 108 -13.26 8.56 5.93
N ASP A 109 -13.00 9.25 7.05
CA ASP A 109 -14.03 9.98 7.79
C ASP A 109 -14.61 11.14 6.98
N ALA A 110 -13.80 11.84 6.20
CA ALA A 110 -14.24 12.94 5.34
C ALA A 110 -15.16 12.49 4.20
N VAL A 111 -14.86 11.35 3.59
CA VAL A 111 -15.68 10.75 2.51
C VAL A 111 -16.94 10.10 3.08
N GLY A 112 -16.82 9.42 4.20
CA GLY A 112 -17.86 8.62 4.82
C GLY A 112 -18.04 7.22 4.19
N ALA A 113 -18.34 6.24 5.02
CA ALA A 113 -18.38 4.82 4.67
C ALA A 113 -19.28 4.47 3.48
N ALA A 114 -20.37 5.23 3.26
CA ALA A 114 -21.33 4.96 2.19
C ALA A 114 -20.76 5.22 0.78
N ARG A 115 -19.75 6.07 0.67
CA ARG A 115 -19.13 6.45 -0.62
C ARG A 115 -17.71 5.90 -0.77
N TRP A 116 -17.17 5.33 0.28
CA TRP A 116 -15.78 4.87 0.31
C TRP A 116 -15.57 3.62 -0.54
N LEU A 117 -14.63 3.68 -1.48
CA LEU A 117 -14.12 2.51 -2.22
C LEU A 117 -12.74 2.16 -1.68
N GLY A 118 -12.67 1.17 -0.81
CA GLY A 118 -11.44 0.71 -0.17
C GLY A 118 -11.73 -0.15 1.05
N CYS A 119 -10.71 -0.39 1.85
CA CYS A 119 -10.76 -1.19 3.07
C CYS A 119 -11.64 -0.54 4.14
N SER A 120 -12.10 -1.35 5.11
CA SER A 120 -12.85 -0.85 6.27
C SER A 120 -11.98 0.04 7.15
N LYS A 121 -12.60 0.95 7.90
CA LYS A 121 -11.88 1.84 8.83
C LYS A 121 -10.98 1.07 9.79
N GLU A 122 -11.47 -0.06 10.32
CA GLU A 122 -10.71 -0.87 11.27
C GLU A 122 -9.50 -1.54 10.61
N SER A 123 -9.65 -2.07 9.39
CA SER A 123 -8.53 -2.65 8.66
C SER A 123 -7.48 -1.59 8.29
N ILE A 124 -7.93 -0.38 7.90
CA ILE A 124 -7.01 0.74 7.67
C ILE A 124 -6.25 1.04 8.96
N ARG A 125 -6.94 1.14 10.10
CA ARG A 125 -6.31 1.45 11.39
C ARG A 125 -5.22 0.45 11.79
N VAL A 126 -5.46 -0.85 11.59
CA VAL A 126 -4.48 -1.89 11.91
C VAL A 126 -3.35 -1.88 10.90
N ALA A 127 -3.66 -1.85 9.59
CA ALA A 127 -2.68 -1.92 8.52
C ALA A 127 -1.79 -0.66 8.45
N SER A 128 -2.28 0.50 8.91
CA SER A 128 -1.49 1.73 8.99
C SER A 128 -0.40 1.71 10.09
N SER A 129 -0.43 0.74 11.01
CA SER A 129 0.59 0.59 12.05
C SER A 129 1.34 -0.72 11.86
N LYS A 130 2.65 -0.64 11.66
CA LYS A 130 3.52 -1.81 11.48
C LYS A 130 3.55 -2.70 12.72
N SER A 131 3.56 -2.08 13.90
CA SER A 131 3.50 -2.79 15.19
C SER A 131 2.15 -3.50 15.39
N ALA A 132 1.02 -2.83 15.09
CA ALA A 132 -0.30 -3.42 15.20
C ALA A 132 -0.51 -4.54 14.16
N THR A 133 -0.04 -4.33 12.93
CA THR A 133 -0.04 -5.36 11.87
C THR A 133 0.74 -6.59 12.30
N ALA A 134 1.97 -6.41 12.78
CA ALA A 134 2.81 -7.51 13.23
C ALA A 134 2.20 -8.26 14.42
N ALA A 135 1.61 -7.55 15.39
CA ALA A 135 0.90 -8.16 16.52
C ALA A 135 -0.31 -8.99 16.06
N CYS A 136 -1.13 -8.44 15.15
CA CYS A 136 -2.27 -9.13 14.56
C CYS A 136 -1.83 -10.41 13.82
N LEU A 137 -0.85 -10.32 12.95
CA LEU A 137 -0.35 -11.46 12.17
C LEU A 137 0.28 -12.54 13.06
N THR A 138 1.07 -12.14 14.06
CA THR A 138 1.68 -13.06 15.02
C THR A 138 0.62 -13.83 15.81
N ALA A 139 -0.44 -13.16 16.26
CA ALA A 139 -1.55 -13.80 16.97
C ALA A 139 -2.28 -14.87 16.13
N HIS A 140 -2.20 -14.76 14.79
CA HIS A 140 -2.75 -15.74 13.84
C HIS A 140 -1.70 -16.73 13.30
N GLY A 141 -0.50 -16.76 13.89
CA GLY A 141 0.59 -17.66 13.49
C GLY A 141 1.11 -17.39 12.07
N ILE A 142 0.97 -16.17 11.56
CA ILE A 142 1.50 -15.74 10.25
C ILE A 142 2.90 -15.19 10.46
N ALA A 143 3.87 -15.66 9.65
CA ALA A 143 5.25 -15.21 9.73
C ALA A 143 5.35 -13.71 9.36
N THR A 144 5.88 -12.94 10.28
CA THR A 144 6.08 -11.48 10.15
C THR A 144 7.27 -11.05 11.02
N THR A 145 7.57 -9.77 11.05
CA THR A 145 8.60 -9.16 11.89
C THR A 145 7.98 -8.47 13.09
N PRO A 146 7.93 -9.11 14.28
CA PRO A 146 7.40 -8.46 15.48
C PRO A 146 8.18 -7.20 15.85
N ALA A 147 7.47 -6.21 16.36
CA ALA A 147 8.11 -5.05 16.96
C ALA A 147 8.82 -5.45 18.24
N VAL A 148 10.00 -4.88 18.47
CA VAL A 148 10.85 -5.15 19.64
C VAL A 148 11.03 -3.87 20.44
N GLU A 149 10.77 -3.96 21.74
CA GLU A 149 11.11 -2.87 22.66
C GLU A 149 12.57 -3.05 23.13
N PRO A 150 13.43 -2.02 23.04
CA PRO A 150 14.87 -2.13 23.38
C PRO A 150 15.16 -2.77 24.74
N GLY A 151 14.32 -2.54 25.72
CA GLY A 151 14.50 -3.09 27.08
C GLY A 151 14.00 -4.53 27.30
N GLN A 152 13.35 -5.15 26.30
CA GLN A 152 12.75 -6.49 26.45
C GLN A 152 13.71 -7.64 26.07
N LEU A 153 14.72 -7.37 25.26
CA LEU A 153 15.69 -8.38 24.88
C LEU A 153 16.88 -8.41 25.84
N THR A 154 17.17 -9.59 26.37
CA THR A 154 18.38 -9.83 27.16
C THR A 154 19.53 -10.24 26.24
N GLY A 155 20.59 -9.41 26.21
CA GLY A 155 21.77 -9.65 25.36
C GLY A 155 21.77 -8.79 24.09
N GLN A 156 22.77 -9.03 23.24
CA GLN A 156 22.85 -8.42 21.91
C GLN A 156 22.52 -9.52 20.88
N PRO A 157 21.28 -9.57 20.37
CA PRO A 157 20.93 -10.56 19.36
C PRO A 157 21.71 -10.28 18.07
N ASP A 158 22.19 -11.35 17.46
CA ASP A 158 22.90 -11.29 16.18
C ASP A 158 21.97 -10.87 15.03
N GLY A 159 22.56 -10.32 13.97
CA GLY A 159 21.88 -9.95 12.75
C GLY A 159 21.62 -8.46 12.61
N ARG A 160 21.03 -8.09 11.47
CA ARG A 160 20.70 -6.71 11.15
C ARG A 160 19.34 -6.32 11.71
N TRP A 161 19.18 -5.04 11.98
CA TRP A 161 17.99 -4.46 12.60
C TRP A 161 17.50 -3.27 11.81
N VAL A 162 16.20 -3.07 11.74
CA VAL A 162 15.59 -1.95 11.05
C VAL A 162 14.82 -1.06 12.02
N VAL A 163 15.05 0.25 11.90
CA VAL A 163 14.27 1.29 12.58
C VAL A 163 13.56 2.12 11.53
N LYS A 164 12.25 2.22 11.65
CA LYS A 164 11.39 2.93 10.69
C LYS A 164 10.20 3.56 11.39
N PRO A 165 9.46 4.51 10.76
CA PRO A 165 8.21 4.99 11.30
C PRO A 165 7.18 3.86 11.41
N ASP A 166 6.38 3.84 12.48
CA ASP A 166 5.32 2.83 12.64
C ASP A 166 4.23 2.96 11.56
N ASP A 167 3.93 4.18 11.14
CA ASP A 167 2.91 4.53 10.14
C ASP A 167 3.48 5.01 8.79
N GLY A 168 4.77 4.81 8.51
CA GLY A 168 5.42 5.25 7.28
C GLY A 168 5.01 4.47 6.04
N ALA A 169 5.13 5.09 4.88
CA ALA A 169 4.92 4.50 3.56
C ALA A 169 6.13 4.75 2.63
N GLY A 170 6.30 3.90 1.59
CA GLY A 170 7.33 4.10 0.56
C GLY A 170 8.78 3.96 1.01
N GLY A 171 9.04 3.26 2.11
CA GLY A 171 10.41 3.06 2.63
C GLY A 171 11.05 4.31 3.27
N LEU A 172 10.34 5.44 3.31
CA LEU A 172 10.87 6.69 3.86
C LEU A 172 11.29 6.53 5.32
N ASP A 173 12.41 7.18 5.69
CA ASP A 173 12.98 7.14 7.04
C ASP A 173 13.24 5.70 7.57
N THR A 174 13.50 4.75 6.67
CA THR A 174 13.80 3.36 7.03
C THR A 174 15.30 3.13 7.04
N PHE A 175 15.84 2.88 8.22
CA PHE A 175 17.28 2.70 8.45
C PHE A 175 17.59 1.28 8.92
N VAL A 176 18.61 0.67 8.34
CA VAL A 176 19.11 -0.67 8.70
C VAL A 176 20.46 -0.54 9.36
N PHE A 177 20.64 -1.25 10.48
CA PHE A 177 21.83 -1.28 11.31
C PHE A 177 22.39 -2.68 11.37
N ASP A 178 23.71 -2.81 11.35
CA ASP A 178 24.39 -4.11 11.43
C ASP A 178 24.39 -4.71 12.84
N ASN A 179 24.05 -3.91 13.86
CA ASN A 179 23.99 -4.37 15.24
C ASN A 179 22.80 -3.77 16.00
N PHE A 180 22.41 -4.47 17.05
CA PHE A 180 21.24 -4.11 17.88
C PHE A 180 21.43 -2.83 18.69
N ALA A 181 22.65 -2.54 19.15
CA ALA A 181 22.90 -1.38 20.00
C ALA A 181 22.69 -0.07 19.27
N ASP A 182 23.17 0.05 18.03
CA ASP A 182 23.01 1.24 17.19
C ASP A 182 21.54 1.43 16.78
N ALA A 183 20.86 0.31 16.47
CA ALA A 183 19.43 0.35 16.18
C ALA A 183 18.60 0.83 17.40
N CYS A 184 18.95 0.39 18.60
CA CYS A 184 18.31 0.88 19.84
C CYS A 184 18.57 2.38 20.05
N ALA A 185 19.79 2.85 19.82
CA ALA A 185 20.12 4.27 19.96
C ALA A 185 19.29 5.15 19.00
N GLU A 186 19.11 4.72 17.76
CA GLU A 186 18.26 5.43 16.78
C GLU A 186 16.79 5.36 17.18
N TYR A 187 16.30 4.19 17.62
CA TYR A 187 14.92 4.05 18.15
C TYR A 187 14.67 5.02 19.28
N ASP A 188 15.55 5.07 20.29
CA ASP A 188 15.43 5.95 21.45
C ASP A 188 15.46 7.43 21.04
N ALA A 189 16.34 7.80 20.11
CA ALA A 189 16.44 9.16 19.58
C ALA A 189 15.13 9.60 18.89
N ARG A 190 14.54 8.72 18.08
CA ARG A 190 13.24 8.99 17.43
C ARG A 190 12.10 9.04 18.42
N ALA A 191 12.06 8.13 19.40
CA ALA A 191 11.04 8.10 20.43
C ALA A 191 11.10 9.37 21.29
N ALA A 192 12.30 9.84 21.66
CA ALA A 192 12.49 11.10 22.37
C ALA A 192 12.04 12.33 21.55
N ALA A 193 12.13 12.25 20.22
CA ALA A 193 11.63 13.27 19.30
C ALA A 193 10.13 13.13 18.97
N ALA A 194 9.40 12.23 19.63
CA ALA A 194 7.97 11.90 19.40
C ALA A 194 7.66 11.45 17.96
N ARG A 195 8.59 10.74 17.30
CA ARG A 195 8.46 10.28 15.91
C ARG A 195 7.85 8.87 15.75
N ASN A 196 7.35 8.28 16.82
CA ASN A 196 6.71 6.96 16.85
C ASN A 196 7.46 5.88 16.03
N PRO A 197 8.70 5.50 16.40
CA PRO A 197 9.49 4.52 15.70
C PRO A 197 9.03 3.09 15.97
N VAL A 198 9.30 2.16 15.04
CA VAL A 198 9.26 0.73 15.28
C VAL A 198 10.65 0.15 15.03
N LEU A 199 11.08 -0.75 15.93
CA LEU A 199 12.32 -1.54 15.83
C LEU A 199 11.96 -2.99 15.52
N GLN A 200 12.52 -3.54 14.45
CA GLN A 200 12.26 -4.91 13.98
C GLN A 200 13.55 -5.56 13.51
N ALA A 201 13.60 -6.91 13.54
CA ALA A 201 14.68 -7.62 12.88
C ALA A 201 14.61 -7.45 11.36
N TRP A 202 15.76 -7.24 10.71
CA TRP A 202 15.85 -7.25 9.25
C TRP A 202 15.64 -8.67 8.73
N VAL A 203 14.95 -8.82 7.61
CA VAL A 203 14.70 -10.10 6.95
C VAL A 203 15.46 -10.13 5.63
N ASP A 204 16.43 -11.05 5.52
CA ASP A 204 17.14 -11.29 4.27
C ASP A 204 16.33 -12.18 3.34
N GLY A 205 16.29 -11.83 2.05
CA GLY A 205 15.57 -12.61 1.05
C GLY A 205 15.17 -11.79 -0.16
N GLU A 206 14.31 -12.35 -0.98
CA GLU A 206 13.77 -11.70 -2.17
C GLU A 206 12.58 -10.81 -1.79
N PRO A 207 12.65 -9.48 -2.04
CA PRO A 207 11.54 -8.59 -1.76
C PRO A 207 10.45 -8.73 -2.83
N LEU A 208 9.25 -9.06 -2.38
CA LEU A 208 8.07 -9.27 -3.22
C LEU A 208 6.91 -8.39 -2.76
N SER A 209 6.00 -8.08 -3.67
CA SER A 209 4.73 -7.45 -3.36
C SER A 209 3.59 -8.24 -3.98
N LEU A 210 2.55 -8.51 -3.20
CA LEU A 210 1.36 -9.22 -3.62
C LEU A 210 0.27 -8.21 -3.93
N SER A 211 -0.32 -8.30 -5.11
CA SER A 211 -1.49 -7.51 -5.48
C SER A 211 -2.75 -8.36 -5.33
N LEU A 212 -3.67 -7.93 -4.46
CA LEU A 212 -4.87 -8.65 -4.11
C LEU A 212 -6.12 -7.88 -4.50
N ILE A 213 -7.18 -8.62 -4.88
CA ILE A 213 -8.55 -8.12 -4.90
C ILE A 213 -9.32 -8.83 -3.79
N CYS A 214 -9.78 -8.07 -2.80
CA CYS A 214 -10.49 -8.57 -1.63
C CYS A 214 -11.98 -8.25 -1.74
N HIS A 215 -12.85 -9.27 -1.58
CA HIS A 215 -14.30 -9.13 -1.62
C HIS A 215 -14.96 -9.99 -0.53
N GLY A 216 -15.31 -9.39 0.60
CA GLY A 216 -15.81 -10.13 1.77
C GLY A 216 -14.76 -11.14 2.27
N GLU A 217 -15.15 -12.42 2.33
CA GLU A 217 -14.24 -13.51 2.73
C GLU A 217 -13.41 -14.06 1.57
N CYS A 218 -13.68 -13.60 0.33
CA CYS A 218 -12.94 -14.01 -0.86
C CYS A 218 -11.74 -13.09 -1.08
N VAL A 219 -10.60 -13.68 -1.38
CA VAL A 219 -9.41 -12.98 -1.84
C VAL A 219 -8.90 -13.62 -3.12
N GLU A 220 -8.59 -12.79 -4.09
CA GLU A 220 -7.92 -13.19 -5.33
C GLU A 220 -6.53 -12.57 -5.35
N LEU A 221 -5.49 -13.41 -5.36
CA LEU A 221 -4.12 -12.99 -5.64
C LEU A 221 -4.01 -12.82 -7.15
N VAL A 222 -3.94 -11.56 -7.62
CA VAL A 222 -3.95 -11.25 -9.05
C VAL A 222 -2.55 -11.14 -9.63
N SER A 223 -1.55 -10.81 -8.80
CA SER A 223 -0.16 -10.69 -9.25
C SER A 223 0.81 -10.83 -8.09
N ILE A 224 1.97 -11.42 -8.39
CA ILE A 224 3.16 -11.41 -7.53
C ILE A 224 4.23 -10.62 -8.25
N ASN A 225 4.68 -9.55 -7.61
CA ASN A 225 5.57 -8.57 -8.18
C ASN A 225 6.93 -8.64 -7.49
N ARG A 226 8.01 -8.33 -8.22
CA ARG A 226 9.34 -8.13 -7.63
C ARG A 226 9.56 -6.66 -7.32
N GLN A 227 9.90 -6.36 -6.08
CA GLN A 227 10.29 -5.02 -5.67
C GLN A 227 11.80 -4.85 -5.89
N GLN A 228 12.20 -3.67 -6.32
CA GLN A 228 13.59 -3.26 -6.41
C GLN A 228 13.90 -2.47 -5.14
N ILE A 229 14.53 -3.15 -4.19
CA ILE A 229 14.95 -2.57 -2.90
C ILE A 229 16.45 -2.57 -2.89
N SER A 230 17.05 -1.41 -2.67
CA SER A 230 18.48 -1.26 -2.45
C SER A 230 18.77 -0.73 -1.04
N LEU A 231 19.97 -1.00 -0.57
CA LEU A 231 20.51 -0.42 0.66
C LEU A 231 21.65 0.50 0.26
N SER A 232 21.61 1.75 0.74
CA SER A 232 22.75 2.66 0.57
C SER A 232 24.01 2.05 1.20
N GLU A 233 25.18 2.37 0.64
CA GLU A 233 26.43 2.01 1.31
C GLU A 233 26.54 2.80 2.63
N GLY A 234 26.67 2.08 3.74
CA GLY A 234 27.06 2.67 5.02
C GLY A 234 28.49 3.25 4.93
N ASP A 235 28.89 4.03 5.91
CA ASP A 235 30.28 4.49 5.95
C ASP A 235 31.25 3.32 6.26
N ALA A 236 32.51 3.46 5.81
CA ALA A 236 33.56 2.45 6.03
C ALA A 236 33.87 2.17 7.51
N ALA A 237 33.35 2.97 8.44
CA ALA A 237 33.48 2.81 9.89
C ALA A 237 32.28 2.09 10.51
N GLY A 238 31.20 1.77 9.73
CA GLY A 238 29.98 1.15 10.22
C GLY A 238 29.17 2.03 11.18
N GLN A 239 29.40 3.35 11.15
CA GLN A 239 28.76 4.32 12.05
C GLN A 239 27.49 4.94 11.46
N GLN A 240 27.30 4.84 10.15
CA GLN A 240 26.10 5.32 9.50
C GLN A 240 25.20 4.15 9.13
N PRO A 241 23.86 4.28 9.34
CA PRO A 241 22.92 3.25 8.94
C PRO A 241 22.84 3.14 7.41
N HIS A 242 22.47 1.96 6.94
CA HIS A 242 22.05 1.79 5.57
C HIS A 242 20.63 2.37 5.40
N ILE A 243 20.43 3.17 4.38
CA ILE A 243 19.10 3.70 4.04
C ILE A 243 18.44 2.71 3.08
N VAL A 244 17.19 2.36 3.37
CA VAL A 244 16.38 1.54 2.45
C VAL A 244 15.83 2.45 1.36
N GLU A 245 16.13 2.10 0.11
CA GLU A 245 15.64 2.81 -1.07
C GLU A 245 14.71 1.89 -1.87
N PHE A 246 13.57 2.42 -2.27
CA PHE A 246 12.62 1.75 -3.15
C PHE A 246 12.79 2.30 -4.57
N ASP A 247 13.32 1.47 -5.48
CA ASP A 247 13.65 1.84 -6.85
C ASP A 247 12.54 1.46 -7.85
N GLY A 248 11.46 0.85 -7.36
CA GLY A 248 10.31 0.49 -8.18
C GLY A 248 9.85 -0.95 -8.02
N VAL A 249 8.92 -1.33 -8.87
CA VAL A 249 8.31 -2.66 -8.89
C VAL A 249 8.12 -3.16 -10.31
N THR A 250 8.42 -4.45 -10.54
CA THR A 250 8.09 -5.14 -11.79
C THR A 250 6.94 -6.08 -11.55
N VAL A 251 5.81 -5.85 -12.23
CA VAL A 251 4.57 -6.60 -12.01
C VAL A 251 4.58 -7.98 -12.66
N ASN A 252 3.78 -8.89 -12.13
CA ASN A 252 3.49 -10.23 -12.68
C ASN A 252 4.74 -11.07 -12.98
N GLN A 253 5.67 -11.16 -12.01
CA GLN A 253 6.97 -11.77 -12.20
C GLN A 253 7.05 -13.24 -11.75
N ILE A 254 6.07 -13.72 -10.99
CA ILE A 254 6.05 -15.09 -10.47
C ILE A 254 4.73 -15.75 -10.87
N ASP A 255 4.83 -16.97 -11.40
CA ASP A 255 3.67 -17.76 -11.80
C ASP A 255 2.81 -18.11 -10.57
N LEU A 256 1.54 -17.71 -10.62
CA LEU A 256 0.56 -17.96 -9.57
C LEU A 256 0.28 -19.46 -9.36
N GLY A 257 0.43 -20.27 -10.41
CA GLY A 257 0.22 -21.74 -10.38
C GLY A 257 1.44 -22.54 -9.95
N GLY A 258 2.61 -21.91 -9.86
CA GLY A 258 3.83 -22.56 -9.37
C GLY A 258 3.84 -22.72 -7.83
N ASP A 259 4.79 -23.48 -7.31
CA ASP A 259 4.90 -23.76 -5.86
C ASP A 259 4.98 -22.48 -5.02
N GLN A 260 5.81 -21.53 -5.45
CA GLN A 260 5.93 -20.23 -4.77
C GLN A 260 4.63 -19.44 -4.83
N GLY A 261 3.96 -19.42 -5.99
CA GLY A 261 2.67 -18.76 -6.17
C GLY A 261 1.57 -19.37 -5.29
N CYS A 262 1.50 -20.69 -5.22
CA CYS A 262 0.57 -21.40 -4.34
C CYS A 262 0.79 -21.06 -2.86
N MET A 263 2.05 -21.02 -2.40
CA MET A 263 2.37 -20.65 -1.02
C MET A 263 2.00 -19.20 -0.71
N LEU A 264 2.25 -18.27 -1.62
CA LEU A 264 1.90 -16.86 -1.47
C LEU A 264 0.39 -16.64 -1.54
N GLY A 265 -0.33 -17.42 -2.36
CA GLY A 265 -1.79 -17.43 -2.37
C GLY A 265 -2.39 -17.91 -1.05
N ALA A 266 -1.85 -18.98 -0.47
CA ALA A 266 -2.25 -19.46 0.85
C ALA A 266 -1.93 -18.43 1.96
N LEU A 267 -0.80 -17.74 1.87
CA LEU A 267 -0.46 -16.64 2.77
C LEU A 267 -1.47 -15.50 2.66
N ALA A 268 -1.80 -15.06 1.45
CA ALA A 268 -2.78 -14.00 1.21
C ALA A 268 -4.16 -14.33 1.83
N GLN A 269 -4.63 -15.57 1.69
CA GLN A 269 -5.86 -16.03 2.34
C GLN A 269 -5.79 -15.94 3.87
N ARG A 270 -4.69 -16.37 4.47
CA ARG A 270 -4.50 -16.30 5.93
C ARG A 270 -4.45 -14.85 6.43
N VAL A 271 -3.76 -13.96 5.70
CA VAL A 271 -3.69 -12.52 6.05
C VAL A 271 -5.07 -11.88 6.00
N THR A 272 -5.87 -12.14 4.96
CA THR A 272 -7.22 -11.58 4.86
C THR A 272 -8.19 -12.14 5.91
N GLN A 273 -8.01 -13.39 6.33
CA GLN A 273 -8.74 -13.96 7.47
C GLN A 273 -8.34 -13.33 8.81
N ALA A 274 -7.04 -13.04 8.99
CA ALA A 274 -6.53 -12.39 10.21
C ALA A 274 -6.95 -10.92 10.32
N LEU A 275 -7.16 -10.26 9.18
CA LEU A 275 -7.56 -8.85 9.10
C LEU A 275 -8.84 -8.70 8.26
N PRO A 276 -10.01 -9.09 8.81
CA PRO A 276 -11.28 -8.99 8.11
C PRO A 276 -11.64 -7.52 7.86
N GLY A 277 -12.18 -7.24 6.66
CA GLY A 277 -12.49 -5.87 6.23
C GLY A 277 -11.45 -5.27 5.28
N LEU A 278 -10.39 -5.99 4.91
CA LEU A 278 -9.63 -5.72 3.69
C LEU A 278 -10.59 -5.87 2.51
N ARG A 279 -10.65 -4.85 1.64
CA ARG A 279 -11.61 -4.78 0.55
C ARG A 279 -11.09 -3.98 -0.64
N GLY A 280 -11.45 -4.39 -1.85
CA GLY A 280 -10.94 -3.80 -3.07
C GLY A 280 -9.48 -4.17 -3.28
N PHE A 281 -8.67 -3.26 -3.78
CA PHE A 281 -7.24 -3.48 -3.96
C PHE A 281 -6.48 -3.42 -2.63
N VAL A 282 -5.63 -4.40 -2.40
CA VAL A 282 -4.73 -4.47 -1.24
C VAL A 282 -3.35 -4.91 -1.71
N GLY A 283 -2.32 -4.21 -1.26
CA GLY A 283 -0.92 -4.63 -1.42
C GLY A 283 -0.42 -5.32 -0.15
N ILE A 284 0.36 -6.40 -0.29
CA ILE A 284 1.09 -7.00 0.83
C ILE A 284 2.55 -7.09 0.46
N ASP A 285 3.42 -6.46 1.22
CA ASP A 285 4.86 -6.56 1.06
C ASP A 285 5.40 -7.75 1.84
N VAL A 286 6.16 -8.59 1.15
CA VAL A 286 6.65 -9.87 1.64
C VAL A 286 8.13 -10.02 1.30
N VAL A 287 8.93 -10.54 2.21
CA VAL A 287 10.26 -11.03 1.90
C VAL A 287 10.22 -12.55 1.81
N TRP A 288 10.62 -13.09 0.67
CA TRP A 288 10.81 -14.53 0.51
C TRP A 288 12.16 -14.94 1.09
N HIS A 289 12.16 -15.39 2.34
CA HIS A 289 13.36 -15.85 3.02
C HIS A 289 13.72 -17.28 2.56
N PRO A 290 14.99 -17.57 2.21
CA PRO A 290 15.39 -18.83 1.57
C PRO A 290 15.09 -20.09 2.37
N SER A 291 15.06 -20.01 3.70
CA SER A 291 14.83 -21.18 4.58
C SER A 291 13.51 -21.11 5.37
N ARG A 292 12.92 -19.92 5.55
CA ARG A 292 11.69 -19.73 6.34
C ARG A 292 10.43 -19.55 5.47
N GLY A 293 10.63 -19.40 4.16
CA GLY A 293 9.54 -19.03 3.25
C GLY A 293 9.09 -17.57 3.39
N PRO A 294 7.84 -17.25 3.04
CA PRO A 294 7.38 -15.87 2.98
C PRO A 294 7.16 -15.26 4.37
N VAL A 295 7.71 -14.07 4.58
CA VAL A 295 7.58 -13.25 5.80
C VAL A 295 6.88 -11.94 5.43
N VAL A 296 5.73 -11.65 6.03
CA VAL A 296 4.99 -10.40 5.79
C VAL A 296 5.70 -9.24 6.47
N ILE A 297 5.95 -8.18 5.72
CA ILE A 297 6.61 -6.95 6.18
C ILE A 297 5.60 -5.85 6.44
N GLU A 298 4.61 -5.69 5.52
CA GLU A 298 3.66 -4.58 5.54
C GLU A 298 2.38 -4.94 4.79
N ILE A 299 1.26 -4.36 5.18
CA ILE A 299 -0.01 -4.43 4.45
C ILE A 299 -0.39 -3.01 4.06
N ASN A 300 -0.59 -2.79 2.76
CA ASN A 300 -1.04 -1.53 2.20
C ASN A 300 -2.55 -1.61 1.92
N PRO A 301 -3.43 -1.01 2.75
CA PRO A 301 -4.89 -1.14 2.64
C PRO A 301 -5.46 -0.22 1.56
N ARG A 302 -4.75 -0.05 0.47
CA ARG A 302 -5.01 0.87 -0.63
C ARG A 302 -4.34 0.43 -1.92
N LEU A 303 -4.62 1.16 -2.97
CA LEU A 303 -3.93 1.02 -4.25
C LEU A 303 -2.43 1.35 -4.10
N THR A 304 -1.57 0.53 -4.68
CA THR A 304 -0.11 0.70 -4.68
C THR A 304 0.39 0.94 -6.10
N VAL A 305 1.65 1.34 -6.23
CA VAL A 305 2.29 1.60 -7.53
C VAL A 305 2.24 0.36 -8.45
N ALA A 306 2.19 -0.85 -7.87
CA ALA A 306 2.04 -2.09 -8.63
C ALA A 306 0.72 -2.17 -9.41
N TYR A 307 -0.30 -1.38 -9.08
CA TYR A 307 -1.54 -1.32 -9.87
C TYR A 307 -1.29 -0.86 -11.30
N ALA A 308 -0.37 0.09 -11.45
CA ALA A 308 -0.02 0.60 -12.77
C ALA A 308 0.60 -0.52 -13.65
N GLY A 309 0.00 -0.74 -14.82
CA GLY A 309 0.42 -1.81 -15.72
C GLY A 309 -0.20 -3.18 -15.45
N LEU A 310 -0.91 -3.39 -14.33
CA LEU A 310 -1.53 -4.70 -14.06
C LEU A 310 -2.66 -5.02 -15.03
N SER A 311 -3.52 -4.07 -15.36
CA SER A 311 -4.61 -4.28 -16.33
C SER A 311 -4.06 -4.74 -17.69
N GLU A 312 -2.97 -4.13 -18.15
CA GLU A 312 -2.28 -4.53 -19.38
C GLU A 312 -1.63 -5.93 -19.23
N ALA A 313 -0.87 -6.15 -18.15
CA ALA A 313 -0.17 -7.39 -17.90
C ALA A 313 -1.10 -8.60 -17.77
N LEU A 314 -2.31 -8.41 -17.26
CA LEU A 314 -3.33 -9.45 -17.05
C LEU A 314 -4.33 -9.53 -18.20
N GLY A 315 -4.28 -8.61 -19.17
CA GLY A 315 -5.17 -8.58 -20.33
C GLY A 315 -6.64 -8.30 -19.97
N GLY A 316 -6.88 -7.52 -18.89
CA GLY A 316 -8.25 -7.21 -18.46
C GLY A 316 -8.31 -5.98 -17.56
N ASN A 317 -9.42 -5.26 -17.59
CA ASN A 317 -9.64 -4.05 -16.81
C ASN A 317 -9.91 -4.37 -15.34
N LEU A 318 -8.94 -4.08 -14.47
CA LEU A 318 -9.03 -4.37 -13.03
C LEU A 318 -10.04 -3.49 -12.30
N ALA A 319 -10.29 -2.27 -12.76
CA ALA A 319 -11.27 -1.40 -12.12
C ALA A 319 -12.67 -2.01 -12.11
N HIS A 320 -13.01 -2.80 -13.14
CA HIS A 320 -14.27 -3.55 -13.15
C HIS A 320 -14.36 -4.54 -11.98
N LEU A 321 -13.32 -5.35 -11.75
CA LEU A 321 -13.28 -6.31 -10.65
C LEU A 321 -13.32 -5.62 -9.28
N LEU A 322 -12.60 -4.51 -9.17
CA LEU A 322 -12.55 -3.72 -7.94
C LEU A 322 -13.89 -3.08 -7.60
N LEU A 323 -14.61 -2.54 -8.58
CA LEU A 323 -15.97 -2.00 -8.38
C LEU A 323 -16.94 -3.12 -7.98
N ALA A 324 -16.84 -4.29 -8.62
CA ALA A 324 -17.62 -5.47 -8.25
C ALA A 324 -17.33 -5.92 -6.80
N ALA A 325 -16.06 -5.86 -6.36
CA ALA A 325 -15.67 -6.14 -4.98
C ALA A 325 -16.37 -5.20 -3.97
N HIS A 326 -16.73 -4.00 -4.38
CA HIS A 326 -17.49 -3.04 -3.57
C HIS A 326 -19.02 -3.14 -3.78
N GLY A 327 -19.50 -4.11 -4.58
CA GLY A 327 -20.92 -4.26 -4.88
C GLY A 327 -21.45 -3.20 -5.84
N VAL A 328 -20.58 -2.42 -6.48
CA VAL A 328 -20.95 -1.44 -7.49
C VAL A 328 -21.25 -2.17 -8.80
N ARG A 329 -22.51 -2.13 -9.22
CA ARG A 329 -22.95 -2.75 -10.48
C ARG A 329 -22.79 -1.76 -11.63
N ILE A 330 -21.98 -2.12 -12.61
CA ILE A 330 -21.84 -1.40 -13.86
C ILE A 330 -22.56 -2.18 -14.94
N VAL A 331 -23.37 -1.48 -15.74
CA VAL A 331 -24.03 -2.06 -16.90
C VAL A 331 -23.04 -1.96 -18.06
N GLY A 332 -22.34 -3.04 -18.35
CA GLY A 332 -21.40 -3.10 -19.46
C GLY A 332 -21.43 -4.47 -20.15
N PRO A 333 -21.07 -4.58 -21.43
CA PRO A 333 -21.07 -5.86 -22.14
C PRO A 333 -19.97 -6.77 -21.58
N GLY A 334 -20.39 -7.91 -21.00
CA GLY A 334 -19.64 -9.14 -20.99
C GLY A 334 -18.36 -9.19 -20.17
N ALA A 335 -18.46 -9.03 -18.84
CA ALA A 335 -17.51 -9.72 -17.98
C ALA A 335 -18.11 -11.08 -17.64
N ALA A 336 -17.65 -12.12 -18.33
CA ALA A 336 -17.79 -13.47 -17.80
C ALA A 336 -17.09 -13.50 -16.44
N GLY A 337 -17.89 -13.41 -15.37
CA GLY A 337 -17.39 -13.52 -14.02
C GLY A 337 -16.52 -14.77 -13.93
N ARG A 338 -15.26 -14.61 -13.60
CA ARG A 338 -14.50 -15.70 -13.01
C ARG A 338 -15.21 -15.97 -11.69
N ASN A 339 -15.99 -17.05 -11.66
CA ASN A 339 -16.60 -17.52 -10.43
C ASN A 339 -15.49 -17.65 -9.37
N CYS A 340 -15.70 -17.06 -8.22
CA CYS A 340 -14.94 -17.34 -7.00
C CYS A 340 -15.29 -18.77 -6.55
N GLY A 341 -14.89 -19.74 -7.36
CA GLY A 341 -15.08 -21.16 -7.21
C GLY A 341 -13.71 -21.80 -7.14
N ALA A 342 -13.26 -22.04 -5.90
CA ALA A 342 -12.32 -23.08 -5.54
C ALA A 342 -11.11 -23.28 -6.48
N GLN A 343 -10.07 -22.46 -6.34
CA GLN A 343 -8.72 -22.97 -6.55
C GLN A 343 -8.27 -23.73 -5.27
N SER A 344 -8.99 -24.79 -4.93
CA SER A 344 -8.50 -25.84 -4.04
C SER A 344 -8.12 -27.02 -4.89
N ALA A 345 -6.87 -27.04 -5.32
CA ALA A 345 -6.18 -28.28 -5.71
C ALA A 345 -4.68 -28.04 -5.92
N CYS A 346 -3.95 -27.63 -4.87
CA CYS A 346 -2.60 -28.17 -4.71
C CYS A 346 -2.77 -29.53 -4.05
N GLY A 347 -2.80 -30.60 -4.87
CA GLY A 347 -2.92 -31.97 -4.37
C GLY A 347 -1.74 -32.30 -3.48
N ALA A 348 -1.99 -32.49 -2.21
CA ALA A 348 -1.13 -33.27 -1.35
C ALA A 348 -1.17 -34.70 -1.85
N GLN A 349 -0.12 -35.16 -2.51
CA GLN A 349 0.16 -36.61 -2.61
C GLN A 349 1.03 -37.01 -1.41
N PRO A 350 0.80 -38.24 -0.89
CA PRO A 350 1.32 -38.73 0.37
C PRO A 350 2.83 -38.93 0.41
#